data_5f67baa3fc18f337fb1c1646a120c89f
#
_entry.id   5f67baa3fc18f337fb1c1646a120c89f
#
_cell.length_a   1.000
_cell.length_b   1.000
_cell.length_c   1.000
_cell.angle_alpha   90.00
_cell.angle_beta   90.00
_cell.angle_gamma   90.00
#
_symmetry.space_group_name_H-M   'P 1'
#
loop_
_entity.id
_entity.type
_entity.pdbx_description
1 polymer ?
#
loop_
_entity_poly.entity_id
_entity_poly.type
_entity_poly.pdbx_seq_one_letter_code
_entity_poly.pdbx_strand_id
1 'polypeptide(L)'
;MISVSPFVFRVRRSSLDDGPGIRTTVFFKGCPLSCVWCHNPEGINPRREIVFSAECCLGCGDCRKVCSVDDQFSRDGTCLFCGECQRVCPTGACRVSGESYTVAELVAHLCKDRHFFTASKGGVTLSGGEPALYVDYAGELARNLANAGIHVALQTCGHFSWDAFHKQLLPHVQLIFYDIKLIDPVAHRSWTGVDNVLILENLRRLSPLSYPRVIVRTPLISGITDTADNLRGIRQLLYDLGITEHQLLPFNSVSASNLDEAVFARYGRGVVDKRY
;
A
#
# COMPACT_ATOMS: atom_id res chain seq x y z
N MET A 1 1.45 -3.76 24.80
CA MET A 1 1.58 -2.97 23.56
C MET A 1 0.25 -2.27 23.34
N ILE A 2 0.24 -0.97 23.16
CA ILE A 2 -0.99 -0.22 22.85
C ILE A 2 -1.32 -0.58 21.41
N SER A 3 -2.43 -1.28 21.19
CA SER A 3 -2.92 -1.57 19.84
C SER A 3 -3.27 -0.23 19.17
N VAL A 4 -2.39 0.23 18.27
CA VAL A 4 -2.62 1.45 17.50
C VAL A 4 -3.47 1.09 16.31
N SER A 5 -4.70 1.60 16.26
CA SER A 5 -5.52 1.48 15.05
C SER A 5 -4.88 2.28 13.92
N PRO A 6 -4.69 1.68 12.73
CA PRO A 6 -4.16 2.39 11.58
C PRO A 6 -5.14 3.44 11.08
N PHE A 7 -4.61 4.47 10.45
CA PHE A 7 -5.43 5.29 9.56
C PHE A 7 -5.60 4.60 8.21
N VAL A 8 -6.78 4.78 7.60
CA VAL A 8 -7.10 4.34 6.24
C VAL A 8 -7.15 5.59 5.37
N PHE A 9 -6.35 5.63 4.29
CA PHE A 9 -6.37 6.80 3.42
C PHE A 9 -7.29 6.64 2.21
N ARG A 10 -7.68 5.40 1.90
CA ARG A 10 -8.60 5.11 0.80
C ARG A 10 -9.31 3.77 1.00
N VAL A 11 -10.58 3.73 0.63
CA VAL A 11 -11.32 2.48 0.39
C VAL A 11 -11.76 2.51 -1.06
N ARG A 12 -11.15 1.68 -1.92
CA ARG A 12 -11.45 1.61 -3.36
C ARG A 12 -12.35 0.43 -3.64
N ARG A 13 -13.58 0.74 -4.02
CA ARG A 13 -14.59 -0.26 -4.42
C ARG A 13 -14.41 -0.65 -5.89
N SER A 14 -14.90 -1.83 -6.25
CA SER A 14 -14.94 -2.34 -7.63
C SER A 14 -13.55 -2.44 -8.31
N SER A 15 -12.51 -2.76 -7.53
CA SER A 15 -11.18 -3.01 -8.07
C SER A 15 -11.14 -4.37 -8.78
N LEU A 16 -10.51 -4.41 -9.97
CA LEU A 16 -10.30 -5.63 -10.76
C LEU A 16 -8.83 -6.08 -10.76
N ASP A 17 -7.91 -5.22 -10.33
CA ASP A 17 -6.47 -5.47 -10.41
C ASP A 17 -5.85 -5.91 -9.07
N ASP A 18 -6.64 -5.92 -8.00
CA ASP A 18 -6.16 -6.21 -6.65
C ASP A 18 -6.43 -7.66 -6.19
N GLY A 19 -6.60 -8.57 -7.15
CA GLY A 19 -6.85 -9.99 -6.92
C GLY A 19 -8.02 -10.54 -7.74
N PRO A 20 -8.41 -11.79 -7.50
CA PRO A 20 -9.48 -12.42 -8.27
C PRO A 20 -10.83 -11.78 -8.01
N GLY A 21 -11.65 -11.69 -9.07
CA GLY A 21 -13.01 -11.14 -9.02
C GLY A 21 -13.07 -9.63 -8.72
N ILE A 22 -14.27 -9.16 -8.40
CA ILE A 22 -14.48 -7.76 -8.00
C ILE A 22 -14.09 -7.62 -6.53
N ARG A 23 -13.23 -6.62 -6.22
CA ARG A 23 -12.71 -6.44 -4.87
C ARG A 23 -12.97 -5.03 -4.34
N THR A 24 -13.02 -4.93 -3.02
CA THR A 24 -12.87 -3.65 -2.33
C THR A 24 -11.50 -3.65 -1.64
N THR A 25 -10.66 -2.67 -2.02
CA THR A 25 -9.29 -2.55 -1.49
C THR A 25 -9.24 -1.49 -0.42
N VAL A 26 -8.74 -1.87 0.74
CA VAL A 26 -8.51 -0.97 1.89
C VAL A 26 -7.04 -0.58 1.92
N PHE A 27 -6.76 0.71 1.88
CA PHE A 27 -5.40 1.25 1.87
C PHE A 27 -5.05 1.86 3.23
N PHE A 28 -4.19 1.17 3.97
CA PHE A 28 -3.68 1.62 5.27
C PHE A 28 -2.56 2.65 5.12
N LYS A 29 -2.46 3.58 6.07
CA LYS A 29 -1.29 4.45 6.24
C LYS A 29 -0.21 3.76 7.06
N GLY A 30 1.04 4.14 6.82
CA GLY A 30 2.23 3.56 7.43
C GLY A 30 2.87 2.49 6.54
N CYS A 31 4.11 2.74 6.14
CA CYS A 31 4.95 1.81 5.41
C CYS A 31 6.38 1.88 5.98
N PRO A 32 7.06 0.75 6.21
CA PRO A 32 8.47 0.76 6.61
C PRO A 32 9.39 1.14 5.45
N LEU A 33 8.87 1.06 4.21
CA LEU A 33 9.58 1.45 2.99
C LEU A 33 9.20 2.87 2.56
N SER A 34 10.16 3.55 1.91
CA SER A 34 10.00 4.84 1.25
C SER A 34 10.42 4.76 -0.22
N CYS A 35 9.86 3.79 -0.94
CA CYS A 35 10.20 3.54 -2.34
C CYS A 35 10.08 4.82 -3.17
N VAL A 36 11.09 5.16 -3.96
CA VAL A 36 11.08 6.39 -4.78
C VAL A 36 10.01 6.37 -5.87
N TRP A 37 9.54 5.19 -6.26
CA TRP A 37 8.46 4.96 -7.24
C TRP A 37 7.10 4.64 -6.58
N CYS A 38 6.89 4.98 -5.33
CA CYS A 38 5.66 4.60 -4.63
C CYS A 38 4.42 5.18 -5.32
N HIS A 39 3.49 4.30 -5.70
CA HIS A 39 2.21 4.71 -6.32
C HIS A 39 1.21 5.30 -5.31
N ASN A 40 1.45 5.08 -4.01
CA ASN A 40 0.59 5.55 -2.92
C ASN A 40 1.43 6.28 -1.85
N PRO A 41 2.10 7.39 -2.19
CA PRO A 41 3.02 8.08 -1.27
C PRO A 41 2.33 8.56 0.00
N GLU A 42 1.02 8.87 -0.06
CA GLU A 42 0.22 9.19 1.12
C GLU A 42 0.06 8.01 2.11
N GLY A 43 0.39 6.80 1.68
CA GLY A 43 0.44 5.59 2.53
C GLY A 43 1.74 5.44 3.30
N ILE A 44 2.80 6.20 3.02
CA ILE A 44 4.11 6.04 3.67
C ILE A 44 4.07 6.52 5.12
N ASN A 45 3.60 7.75 5.33
CA ASN A 45 3.49 8.33 6.69
C ASN A 45 2.33 7.67 7.44
N PRO A 46 2.54 7.14 8.67
CA PRO A 46 1.46 6.53 9.46
C PRO A 46 0.47 7.55 10.03
N ARG A 47 0.78 8.85 10.01
CA ARG A 47 -0.06 9.91 10.58
C ARG A 47 -1.04 10.46 9.55
N ARG A 48 -2.05 11.16 10.04
CA ARG A 48 -2.92 12.00 9.19
C ARG A 48 -2.09 13.09 8.50
N GLU A 49 -2.51 13.46 7.30
CA GLU A 49 -1.87 14.51 6.50
C GLU A 49 -2.90 15.30 5.73
N ILE A 50 -2.59 16.57 5.45
CA ILE A 50 -3.29 17.30 4.39
C ILE A 50 -2.62 16.97 3.06
N VAL A 51 -3.42 16.47 2.13
CA VAL A 51 -3.00 16.24 0.74
C VAL A 51 -3.55 17.38 -0.11
N PHE A 52 -2.67 17.97 -0.90
CA PHE A 52 -3.01 19.06 -1.80
C PHE A 52 -2.61 18.72 -3.23
N SER A 53 -3.57 18.85 -4.17
CA SER A 53 -3.35 18.70 -5.60
C SER A 53 -3.36 20.08 -6.27
N ALA A 54 -2.18 20.53 -6.70
CA ALA A 54 -2.07 21.81 -7.39
C ALA A 54 -2.83 21.83 -8.73
N GLU A 55 -2.86 20.69 -9.43
CA GLU A 55 -3.56 20.53 -10.72
C GLU A 55 -5.07 20.69 -10.60
N CYS A 56 -5.64 20.29 -9.46
CA CYS A 56 -7.07 20.44 -9.20
C CYS A 56 -7.43 21.78 -8.54
N CYS A 57 -6.44 22.58 -8.12
CA CYS A 57 -6.66 23.80 -7.37
C CYS A 57 -7.08 24.97 -8.28
N LEU A 58 -8.24 25.59 -7.96
CA LEU A 58 -8.71 26.80 -8.64
C LEU A 58 -8.08 28.10 -8.10
N GLY A 59 -7.27 28.05 -7.06
CA GLY A 59 -6.67 29.23 -6.45
C GLY A 59 -7.64 30.14 -5.67
N CYS A 60 -8.86 29.69 -5.35
CA CYS A 60 -9.90 30.50 -4.69
C CYS A 60 -9.53 30.95 -3.26
N GLY A 61 -8.64 30.26 -2.57
CA GLY A 61 -8.20 30.58 -1.22
C GLY A 61 -9.18 30.27 -0.10
N ASP A 62 -10.34 29.67 -0.38
CA ASP A 62 -11.37 29.41 0.63
C ASP A 62 -10.91 28.46 1.73
N CYS A 63 -10.07 27.48 1.39
CA CYS A 63 -9.46 26.57 2.38
C CYS A 63 -8.60 27.31 3.43
N ARG A 64 -7.97 28.43 3.05
CA ARG A 64 -7.18 29.26 3.97
C ARG A 64 -8.07 30.11 4.87
N LYS A 65 -9.18 30.65 4.34
CA LYS A 65 -10.11 31.51 5.08
C LYS A 65 -10.78 30.78 6.23
N VAL A 66 -11.05 29.48 6.08
CA VAL A 66 -11.73 28.67 7.12
C VAL A 66 -10.75 27.99 8.08
N CYS A 67 -9.46 28.02 7.80
CA CYS A 67 -8.47 27.40 8.66
C CYS A 67 -8.22 28.24 9.90
N SER A 68 -8.29 27.60 11.07
CA SER A 68 -8.02 28.24 12.38
C SER A 68 -6.53 28.31 12.71
N VAL A 69 -5.66 27.73 11.89
CA VAL A 69 -4.20 27.77 12.03
C VAL A 69 -3.57 28.45 10.83
N ASP A 70 -2.51 29.23 11.05
CA ASP A 70 -1.93 30.09 10.01
C ASP A 70 -1.32 29.31 8.85
N ASP A 71 -0.80 28.11 9.11
CA ASP A 71 -0.21 27.25 8.08
C ASP A 71 -0.80 25.84 8.11
N GLN A 72 -1.94 25.66 7.43
CA GLN A 72 -2.63 24.37 7.32
C GLN A 72 -1.83 23.29 6.57
N PHE A 73 -0.81 23.70 5.81
CA PHE A 73 0.07 22.77 5.07
C PHE A 73 1.41 22.55 5.79
N SER A 74 1.57 23.14 6.97
CA SER A 74 2.78 22.95 7.76
C SER A 74 2.92 21.51 8.21
N ARG A 75 4.15 21.00 8.11
CA ARG A 75 4.51 19.65 8.58
C ARG A 75 4.87 19.61 10.06
N ASP A 76 4.80 20.74 10.76
CA ASP A 76 5.20 20.90 12.17
C ASP A 76 4.14 20.42 13.18
N GLY A 77 2.99 19.94 12.69
CA GLY A 77 1.95 19.35 13.54
C GLY A 77 0.93 20.35 14.10
N THR A 78 0.87 21.58 13.58
CA THR A 78 -0.12 22.59 14.01
C THR A 78 -1.53 22.29 13.49
N CYS A 79 -1.67 21.54 12.38
CA CYS A 79 -2.96 21.20 11.79
C CYS A 79 -3.82 20.34 12.75
N LEU A 80 -5.04 20.77 13.02
CA LEU A 80 -6.01 20.04 13.87
C LEU A 80 -6.77 18.94 13.12
N PHE A 81 -6.58 18.79 11.81
CA PHE A 81 -7.30 17.85 10.94
C PHE A 81 -8.84 17.91 11.07
N CYS A 82 -9.38 19.11 11.31
CA CYS A 82 -10.83 19.34 11.46
C CYS A 82 -11.63 19.10 10.17
N GLY A 83 -10.99 19.07 9.00
CA GLY A 83 -11.63 18.83 7.72
C GLY A 83 -12.32 20.04 7.06
N GLU A 84 -12.36 21.21 7.71
CA GLU A 84 -13.04 22.40 7.18
C GLU A 84 -12.47 22.81 5.82
N CYS A 85 -11.14 22.76 5.64
CA CYS A 85 -10.50 23.06 4.36
C CYS A 85 -10.93 22.09 3.23
N GLN A 86 -11.17 20.82 3.57
CA GLN A 86 -11.70 19.83 2.64
C GLN A 86 -13.16 20.11 2.29
N ARG A 87 -13.98 20.46 3.31
CA ARG A 87 -15.42 20.72 3.14
C ARG A 87 -15.71 21.89 2.20
N VAL A 88 -14.90 22.95 2.26
CA VAL A 88 -15.10 24.16 1.43
C VAL A 88 -14.42 24.06 0.06
N CYS A 89 -13.55 23.07 -0.18
CA CYS A 89 -12.83 22.96 -1.44
C CYS A 89 -13.74 22.41 -2.55
N PRO A 90 -14.12 23.23 -3.57
CA PRO A 90 -15.10 22.81 -4.58
C PRO A 90 -14.57 21.71 -5.50
N THR A 91 -13.26 21.58 -5.62
CA THR A 91 -12.61 20.60 -6.52
C THR A 91 -12.01 19.40 -5.77
N GLY A 92 -12.04 19.40 -4.42
CA GLY A 92 -11.36 18.38 -3.63
C GLY A 92 -9.82 18.46 -3.71
N ALA A 93 -9.25 19.57 -4.19
CA ALA A 93 -7.81 19.78 -4.27
C ALA A 93 -7.13 19.72 -2.89
N CYS A 94 -7.85 20.09 -1.84
CA CYS A 94 -7.39 20.01 -0.46
C CYS A 94 -8.22 18.95 0.27
N ARG A 95 -7.57 17.91 0.84
CA ARG A 95 -8.25 16.86 1.58
C ARG A 95 -7.42 16.35 2.75
N VAL A 96 -8.08 15.88 3.79
CA VAL A 96 -7.45 15.13 4.87
C VAL A 96 -7.24 13.69 4.41
N SER A 97 -6.03 13.19 4.52
CA SER A 97 -5.69 11.79 4.28
C SER A 97 -5.50 11.06 5.60
N GLY A 98 -6.27 10.01 5.81
CA GLY A 98 -6.24 9.20 7.03
C GLY A 98 -7.53 9.30 7.84
N GLU A 99 -8.47 8.43 7.53
CA GLU A 99 -9.69 8.22 8.32
C GLU A 99 -9.47 7.11 9.35
N SER A 100 -10.07 7.27 10.53
CA SER A 100 -10.02 6.24 11.58
C SER A 100 -11.30 5.43 11.54
N TYR A 101 -11.16 4.11 11.57
CA TYR A 101 -12.27 3.17 11.66
C TYR A 101 -12.00 2.19 12.80
N THR A 102 -13.02 1.90 13.60
CA THR A 102 -13.02 0.66 14.37
C THR A 102 -13.11 -0.54 13.42
N VAL A 103 -12.66 -1.71 13.84
CA VAL A 103 -12.80 -2.94 13.03
C VAL A 103 -14.27 -3.19 12.66
N ALA A 104 -15.19 -3.00 13.60
CA ALA A 104 -16.62 -3.21 13.38
C ALA A 104 -17.20 -2.26 12.30
N GLU A 105 -16.85 -0.97 12.36
CA GLU A 105 -17.27 0.01 11.35
C GLU A 105 -16.75 -0.34 9.96
N LEU A 106 -15.46 -0.72 9.87
CA LEU A 106 -14.85 -1.06 8.59
C LEU A 106 -15.45 -2.36 8.02
N VAL A 107 -15.67 -3.39 8.84
CA VAL A 107 -16.38 -4.62 8.44
C VAL A 107 -17.78 -4.29 7.91
N ALA A 108 -18.57 -3.50 8.64
CA ALA A 108 -19.91 -3.10 8.22
C ALA A 108 -19.88 -2.33 6.89
N HIS A 109 -18.86 -1.48 6.69
CA HIS A 109 -18.67 -0.76 5.44
C HIS A 109 -18.36 -1.71 4.27
N LEU A 110 -17.45 -2.65 4.46
CA LEU A 110 -16.99 -3.60 3.43
C LEU A 110 -18.05 -4.64 3.09
N CYS A 111 -18.87 -5.08 4.05
CA CYS A 111 -19.96 -6.02 3.84
C CYS A 111 -21.06 -5.50 2.91
N LYS A 112 -21.14 -4.19 2.68
CA LYS A 112 -22.08 -3.60 1.69
C LYS A 112 -21.84 -4.12 0.27
N ASP A 113 -20.60 -4.54 -0.03
CA ASP A 113 -20.21 -5.04 -1.35
C ASP A 113 -20.31 -6.57 -1.49
N ARG A 114 -20.81 -7.26 -0.46
CA ARG A 114 -20.86 -8.73 -0.40
C ARG A 114 -21.49 -9.40 -1.63
N HIS A 115 -22.54 -8.80 -2.19
CA HIS A 115 -23.19 -9.34 -3.39
C HIS A 115 -22.24 -9.39 -4.60
N PHE A 116 -21.43 -8.36 -4.79
CA PHE A 116 -20.41 -8.31 -5.84
C PHE A 116 -19.31 -9.34 -5.60
N PHE A 117 -18.88 -9.49 -4.35
CA PHE A 117 -17.87 -10.50 -3.98
C PHE A 117 -18.35 -11.92 -4.27
N THR A 118 -19.57 -12.24 -3.87
CA THR A 118 -20.15 -13.58 -4.09
C THR A 118 -20.31 -13.87 -5.58
N ALA A 119 -20.86 -12.92 -6.35
CA ALA A 119 -21.11 -13.09 -7.78
C ALA A 119 -19.84 -13.28 -8.61
N SER A 120 -18.75 -12.59 -8.23
CA SER A 120 -17.49 -12.58 -8.98
C SER A 120 -16.40 -13.49 -8.42
N LYS A 121 -16.64 -14.16 -7.29
CA LYS A 121 -15.62 -14.84 -6.46
C LYS A 121 -14.50 -13.87 -6.01
N GLY A 122 -14.87 -12.62 -5.78
CA GLY A 122 -13.99 -11.55 -5.30
C GLY A 122 -13.91 -11.49 -3.78
N GLY A 123 -13.66 -10.27 -3.24
CA GLY A 123 -13.56 -10.08 -1.80
C GLY A 123 -12.89 -8.78 -1.41
N VAL A 124 -12.22 -8.78 -0.27
CA VAL A 124 -11.48 -7.62 0.25
C VAL A 124 -9.98 -7.82 0.07
N THR A 125 -9.27 -6.74 -0.30
CA THR A 125 -7.81 -6.71 -0.32
C THR A 125 -7.31 -5.69 0.68
N LEU A 126 -6.44 -6.11 1.59
CA LEU A 126 -5.72 -5.24 2.51
C LEU A 126 -4.43 -4.78 1.84
N SER A 127 -4.22 -3.47 1.72
CA SER A 127 -3.14 -2.85 0.96
C SER A 127 -2.79 -1.47 1.55
N GLY A 128 -2.13 -0.61 0.76
CA GLY A 128 -1.84 0.78 1.12
C GLY A 128 -0.36 1.03 1.32
N GLY A 129 0.04 1.35 2.57
CA GLY A 129 1.40 1.25 3.06
C GLY A 129 1.75 -0.22 3.29
N GLU A 130 1.84 -0.65 4.56
CA GLU A 130 2.07 -2.05 4.92
C GLU A 130 1.04 -2.49 5.97
N PRO A 131 0.00 -3.24 5.59
CA PRO A 131 -1.03 -3.69 6.53
C PRO A 131 -0.49 -4.56 7.66
N ALA A 132 0.58 -5.32 7.40
CA ALA A 132 1.19 -6.21 8.40
C ALA A 132 1.99 -5.47 9.49
N LEU A 133 2.12 -4.14 9.43
CA LEU A 133 2.56 -3.34 10.58
C LEU A 133 1.52 -3.31 11.71
N TYR A 134 0.25 -3.52 11.37
CA TYR A 134 -0.89 -3.42 12.27
C TYR A 134 -1.56 -4.79 12.44
N VAL A 135 -0.75 -5.81 12.74
CA VAL A 135 -1.21 -7.22 12.75
C VAL A 135 -2.40 -7.47 13.66
N ASP A 136 -2.52 -6.76 14.80
CA ASP A 136 -3.66 -6.89 15.72
C ASP A 136 -4.95 -6.42 15.03
N TYR A 137 -4.93 -5.23 14.46
CA TYR A 137 -6.08 -4.65 13.75
C TYR A 137 -6.38 -5.38 12.45
N ALA A 138 -5.37 -5.59 11.59
CA ALA A 138 -5.53 -6.25 10.30
C ALA A 138 -5.95 -7.72 10.46
N GLY A 139 -5.44 -8.40 11.48
CA GLY A 139 -5.80 -9.78 11.81
C GLY A 139 -7.25 -9.88 12.31
N GLU A 140 -7.68 -8.98 13.18
CA GLU A 140 -9.08 -8.92 13.64
C GLU A 140 -10.03 -8.60 12.48
N LEU A 141 -9.67 -7.63 11.62
CA LEU A 141 -10.42 -7.29 10.42
C LEU A 141 -10.55 -8.50 9.48
N ALA A 142 -9.42 -9.15 9.16
CA ALA A 142 -9.38 -10.31 8.28
C ALA A 142 -10.22 -11.47 8.84
N ARG A 143 -10.11 -11.74 10.15
CA ARG A 143 -10.91 -12.76 10.84
C ARG A 143 -12.42 -12.49 10.72
N ASN A 144 -12.86 -11.26 10.98
CA ASN A 144 -14.27 -10.90 10.90
C ASN A 144 -14.81 -11.00 9.46
N LEU A 145 -14.01 -10.59 8.47
CA LEU A 145 -14.36 -10.75 7.05
C LEU A 145 -14.44 -12.22 6.64
N ALA A 146 -13.47 -13.06 7.04
CA ALA A 146 -13.46 -14.48 6.79
C ALA A 146 -14.68 -15.18 7.44
N ASN A 147 -15.02 -14.82 8.68
CA ASN A 147 -16.23 -15.33 9.37
C ASN A 147 -17.53 -14.91 8.65
N ALA A 148 -17.52 -13.76 7.97
CA ALA A 148 -18.61 -13.33 7.10
C ALA A 148 -18.61 -14.03 5.71
N GLY A 149 -17.69 -14.97 5.45
CA GLY A 149 -17.55 -15.67 4.19
C GLY A 149 -16.95 -14.81 3.07
N ILE A 150 -16.22 -13.75 3.39
CA ILE A 150 -15.57 -12.86 2.44
C ILE A 150 -14.12 -13.28 2.28
N HIS A 151 -13.69 -13.52 1.05
CA HIS A 151 -12.30 -13.82 0.71
C HIS A 151 -11.39 -12.61 0.98
N VAL A 152 -10.32 -12.82 1.76
CA VAL A 152 -9.34 -11.78 2.11
C VAL A 152 -8.03 -12.02 1.37
N ALA A 153 -7.57 -11.01 0.65
CA ALA A 153 -6.22 -10.95 0.09
C ALA A 153 -5.39 -9.90 0.83
N LEU A 154 -4.09 -10.13 0.90
CA LEU A 154 -3.11 -9.21 1.47
C LEU A 154 -2.13 -8.81 0.38
N GLN A 155 -1.85 -7.51 0.24
CA GLN A 155 -0.70 -6.99 -0.49
C GLN A 155 0.33 -6.52 0.52
N THR A 156 1.55 -7.05 0.45
CA THR A 156 2.60 -6.76 1.43
C THR A 156 3.96 -6.59 0.78
N CYS A 157 4.76 -5.68 1.35
CA CYS A 157 6.17 -5.56 1.02
C CYS A 157 7.05 -6.61 1.74
N GLY A 158 6.49 -7.39 2.65
CA GLY A 158 7.20 -8.44 3.38
C GLY A 158 8.03 -7.98 4.58
N HIS A 159 8.08 -6.68 4.87
CA HIS A 159 8.88 -6.14 5.98
C HIS A 159 8.02 -6.03 7.25
N PHE A 160 7.84 -7.13 7.94
CA PHE A 160 7.03 -7.23 9.17
C PHE A 160 7.62 -8.26 10.16
N SER A 161 7.16 -8.22 11.41
CA SER A 161 7.48 -9.24 12.42
C SER A 161 6.78 -10.55 12.10
N TRP A 162 7.54 -11.62 11.83
CA TRP A 162 7.01 -12.92 11.47
C TRP A 162 6.08 -13.51 12.53
N ASP A 163 6.48 -13.53 13.79
CA ASP A 163 5.75 -14.24 14.84
C ASP A 163 4.34 -13.64 15.06
N ALA A 164 4.26 -12.31 15.06
CA ALA A 164 2.98 -11.62 15.16
C ALA A 164 2.12 -11.83 13.91
N PHE A 165 2.70 -11.70 12.72
CA PHE A 165 2.04 -11.94 11.44
C PHE A 165 1.49 -13.37 11.33
N HIS A 166 2.33 -14.37 11.59
CA HIS A 166 1.98 -15.79 11.52
C HIS A 166 0.84 -16.15 12.47
N LYS A 167 0.85 -15.59 13.68
CA LYS A 167 -0.15 -15.90 14.71
C LYS A 167 -1.49 -15.19 14.48
N GLN A 168 -1.46 -13.93 14.04
CA GLN A 168 -2.64 -13.06 14.11
C GLN A 168 -3.29 -12.79 12.75
N LEU A 169 -2.49 -12.61 11.68
CA LEU A 169 -3.03 -12.21 10.38
C LEU A 169 -3.06 -13.37 9.38
N LEU A 170 -1.98 -14.12 9.28
CA LEU A 170 -1.83 -15.19 8.30
C LEU A 170 -2.99 -16.22 8.29
N PRO A 171 -3.54 -16.68 9.43
CA PRO A 171 -4.61 -17.69 9.45
C PRO A 171 -5.92 -17.23 8.78
N HIS A 172 -6.09 -15.94 8.56
CA HIS A 172 -7.33 -15.34 8.06
C HIS A 172 -7.20 -14.78 6.62
N VAL A 173 -6.05 -14.99 5.98
CA VAL A 173 -5.76 -14.53 4.62
C VAL A 173 -5.73 -15.74 3.68
N GLN A 174 -6.39 -15.65 2.52
CA GLN A 174 -6.46 -16.72 1.52
C GLN A 174 -5.47 -16.53 0.37
N LEU A 175 -5.04 -15.29 0.14
CA LEU A 175 -4.13 -14.93 -0.94
C LEU A 175 -3.16 -13.84 -0.47
N ILE A 176 -1.89 -14.03 -0.73
CA ILE A 176 -0.86 -13.02 -0.48
C ILE A 176 -0.22 -12.61 -1.79
N PHE A 177 -0.27 -11.33 -2.10
CA PHE A 177 0.60 -10.70 -3.07
C PHE A 177 1.84 -10.20 -2.34
N TYR A 178 2.98 -10.80 -2.64
CA TYR A 178 4.23 -10.55 -1.95
C TYR A 178 5.20 -9.80 -2.87
N ASP A 179 5.56 -8.60 -2.52
CA ASP A 179 6.37 -7.74 -3.37
C ASP A 179 7.88 -7.97 -3.15
N ILE A 180 8.58 -8.51 -4.13
CA ILE A 180 10.05 -8.54 -4.21
C ILE A 180 10.50 -7.53 -5.25
N LYS A 181 11.18 -6.48 -4.80
CA LYS A 181 11.55 -5.33 -5.63
C LYS A 181 12.97 -5.47 -6.20
N LEU A 182 13.92 -5.72 -5.32
CA LEU A 182 15.34 -5.88 -5.66
C LEU A 182 15.92 -7.03 -4.85
N ILE A 183 16.83 -7.81 -5.47
CA ILE A 183 17.50 -8.93 -4.81
C ILE A 183 18.75 -8.49 -4.03
N ASP A 184 19.45 -7.48 -4.54
CA ASP A 184 20.62 -6.92 -3.87
C ASP A 184 20.21 -6.03 -2.69
N PRO A 185 20.70 -6.29 -1.45
CA PRO A 185 20.27 -5.56 -0.26
C PRO A 185 20.73 -4.10 -0.23
N VAL A 186 21.86 -3.78 -0.86
CA VAL A 186 22.39 -2.41 -0.91
C VAL A 186 21.56 -1.57 -1.87
N ALA A 187 21.30 -2.10 -3.06
CA ALA A 187 20.41 -1.45 -4.03
C ALA A 187 18.99 -1.31 -3.46
N HIS A 188 18.47 -2.35 -2.78
CA HIS A 188 17.15 -2.29 -2.15
C HIS A 188 17.10 -1.13 -1.14
N ARG A 189 18.08 -1.02 -0.25
CA ARG A 189 18.14 0.07 0.74
C ARG A 189 18.24 1.44 0.07
N SER A 190 19.03 1.57 -0.99
CA SER A 190 19.19 2.84 -1.71
C SER A 190 17.89 3.35 -2.32
N TRP A 191 17.05 2.43 -2.82
CA TRP A 191 15.85 2.77 -3.56
C TRP A 191 14.56 2.75 -2.72
N THR A 192 14.56 2.05 -1.57
CA THR A 192 13.36 1.85 -0.75
C THR A 192 13.51 2.31 0.70
N GLY A 193 14.72 2.73 1.09
CA GLY A 193 15.03 3.19 2.45
C GLY A 193 15.44 2.09 3.42
N VAL A 194 15.15 0.82 3.14
CA VAL A 194 15.53 -0.35 3.98
C VAL A 194 16.12 -1.45 3.13
N ASP A 195 16.91 -2.36 3.73
CA ASP A 195 17.37 -3.56 3.02
C ASP A 195 16.24 -4.61 2.91
N ASN A 196 16.52 -5.68 2.18
CA ASN A 196 15.56 -6.74 1.91
C ASN A 196 15.79 -8.01 2.74
N VAL A 197 16.69 -8.01 3.70
CA VAL A 197 17.04 -9.22 4.46
C VAL A 197 15.81 -9.82 5.14
N LEU A 198 15.07 -9.01 5.91
CA LEU A 198 13.85 -9.45 6.58
C LEU A 198 12.75 -9.85 5.58
N ILE A 199 12.66 -9.13 4.46
CA ILE A 199 11.68 -9.43 3.39
C ILE A 199 11.93 -10.83 2.81
N LEU A 200 13.18 -11.13 2.46
CA LEU A 200 13.55 -12.42 1.90
C LEU A 200 13.44 -13.55 2.93
N GLU A 201 13.76 -13.29 4.20
CA GLU A 201 13.57 -14.24 5.28
C GLU A 201 12.10 -14.59 5.48
N ASN A 202 11.21 -13.60 5.52
CA ASN A 202 9.77 -13.82 5.64
C ASN A 202 9.21 -14.60 4.45
N LEU A 203 9.70 -14.35 3.23
CA LEU A 203 9.30 -15.16 2.06
C LEU A 203 9.75 -16.62 2.20
N ARG A 204 10.98 -16.89 2.69
CA ARG A 204 11.45 -18.26 2.95
C ARG A 204 10.61 -19.00 3.99
N ARG A 205 10.08 -18.27 4.98
CA ARG A 205 9.18 -18.84 5.99
C ARG A 205 7.77 -19.11 5.46
N LEU A 206 7.31 -18.29 4.49
CA LEU A 206 6.02 -18.48 3.82
C LEU A 206 6.04 -19.64 2.81
N SER A 207 7.15 -19.81 2.06
CA SER A 207 7.22 -20.73 0.93
C SER A 207 6.88 -22.20 1.23
N PRO A 208 7.22 -22.81 2.40
CA PRO A 208 6.85 -24.17 2.68
C PRO A 208 5.38 -24.36 3.09
N LEU A 209 4.64 -23.29 3.30
CA LEU A 209 3.24 -23.36 3.70
C LEU A 209 2.35 -23.66 2.49
N SER A 210 1.48 -24.65 2.61
CA SER A 210 0.52 -24.98 1.55
C SER A 210 -0.62 -23.97 1.44
N TYR A 211 -0.78 -23.10 2.41
CA TYR A 211 -1.80 -22.07 2.51
C TYR A 211 -1.30 -20.91 3.38
N PRO A 212 -1.60 -19.64 3.05
CA PRO A 212 -2.36 -19.17 1.87
C PRO A 212 -1.60 -19.30 0.54
N ARG A 213 -2.30 -19.13 -0.59
CA ARG A 213 -1.65 -18.99 -1.90
C ARG A 213 -0.78 -17.73 -1.92
N VAL A 214 0.45 -17.85 -2.38
CA VAL A 214 1.40 -16.74 -2.49
C VAL A 214 1.70 -16.45 -3.95
N ILE A 215 1.50 -15.21 -4.37
CA ILE A 215 1.89 -14.70 -5.68
C ILE A 215 2.96 -13.63 -5.45
N VAL A 216 4.17 -13.89 -5.92
CA VAL A 216 5.24 -12.89 -5.85
C VAL A 216 5.05 -11.86 -6.97
N ARG A 217 5.26 -10.57 -6.66
CA ARG A 217 5.16 -9.48 -7.62
C ARG A 217 6.43 -8.66 -7.64
N THR A 218 6.81 -8.21 -8.83
CA THR A 218 7.94 -7.30 -9.03
C THR A 218 7.50 -6.12 -9.89
N PRO A 219 7.49 -4.88 -9.38
CA PRO A 219 7.26 -3.72 -10.22
C PRO A 219 8.44 -3.52 -11.17
N LEU A 220 8.17 -3.25 -12.44
CA LEU A 220 9.18 -3.02 -13.46
C LEU A 220 9.49 -1.51 -13.57
N ILE A 221 10.51 -1.07 -12.86
CA ILE A 221 11.00 0.31 -12.88
C ILE A 221 12.26 0.32 -13.74
N SER A 222 12.23 1.10 -14.83
CA SER A 222 13.29 1.11 -15.84
C SER A 222 14.67 1.42 -15.25
N GLY A 223 15.65 0.54 -15.55
CA GLY A 223 17.02 0.64 -15.06
C GLY A 223 17.22 0.37 -13.56
N ILE A 224 16.15 0.03 -12.83
CA ILE A 224 16.23 -0.21 -11.37
C ILE A 224 15.82 -1.65 -11.07
N THR A 225 14.54 -1.98 -11.21
CA THR A 225 14.04 -3.31 -10.85
C THR A 225 13.93 -4.25 -12.04
N ASP A 226 13.85 -3.71 -13.26
CA ASP A 226 13.73 -4.48 -14.53
C ASP A 226 15.07 -4.94 -15.11
N THR A 227 16.18 -4.68 -14.41
CA THR A 227 17.51 -5.12 -14.87
C THR A 227 17.58 -6.64 -15.00
N ALA A 228 18.28 -7.13 -16.02
CA ALA A 228 18.42 -8.57 -16.29
C ALA A 228 18.99 -9.33 -15.08
N ASP A 229 19.92 -8.71 -14.34
CA ASP A 229 20.54 -9.30 -13.14
C ASP A 229 19.55 -9.42 -12.00
N ASN A 230 18.78 -8.36 -11.73
CA ASN A 230 17.75 -8.38 -10.68
C ASN A 230 16.68 -9.43 -10.98
N LEU A 231 16.13 -9.45 -12.20
CA LEU A 231 15.10 -10.40 -12.58
C LEU A 231 15.61 -11.85 -12.59
N ARG A 232 16.89 -12.08 -12.94
CA ARG A 232 17.53 -13.38 -12.84
C ARG A 232 17.65 -13.83 -11.40
N GLY A 233 18.15 -12.96 -10.51
CA GLY A 233 18.27 -13.25 -9.08
C GLY A 233 16.92 -13.54 -8.41
N ILE A 234 15.89 -12.77 -8.74
CA ILE A 234 14.53 -13.04 -8.24
C ILE A 234 14.03 -14.40 -8.73
N ARG A 235 14.14 -14.70 -10.04
CA ARG A 235 13.72 -16.00 -10.58
C ARG A 235 14.45 -17.17 -9.96
N GLN A 236 15.77 -17.04 -9.72
CA GLN A 236 16.54 -18.08 -9.03
C GLN A 236 16.03 -18.29 -7.60
N LEU A 237 15.81 -17.21 -6.84
CA LEU A 237 15.23 -17.30 -5.49
C LEU A 237 13.88 -18.02 -5.50
N LEU A 238 12.98 -17.66 -6.42
CA LEU A 238 11.66 -18.28 -6.51
C LEU A 238 11.73 -19.76 -6.88
N TYR A 239 12.64 -20.13 -7.79
CA TYR A 239 12.91 -21.51 -8.15
C TYR A 239 13.40 -22.32 -6.93
N ASP A 240 14.35 -21.80 -6.16
CA ASP A 240 14.89 -22.43 -4.96
C ASP A 240 13.83 -22.61 -3.85
N LEU A 241 12.83 -21.71 -3.83
CA LEU A 241 11.72 -21.75 -2.88
C LEU A 241 10.50 -22.54 -3.39
N GLY A 242 10.52 -23.06 -4.62
CA GLY A 242 9.38 -23.75 -5.22
C GLY A 242 8.18 -22.85 -5.50
N ILE A 243 8.37 -21.52 -5.57
CA ILE A 243 7.30 -20.56 -5.87
C ILE A 243 7.19 -20.40 -7.38
N THR A 244 6.04 -20.79 -7.93
CA THR A 244 5.81 -20.81 -9.40
C THR A 244 5.08 -19.56 -9.90
N GLU A 245 4.42 -18.82 -9.01
CA GLU A 245 3.60 -17.67 -9.38
C GLU A 245 4.38 -16.36 -9.19
N HIS A 246 4.80 -15.77 -10.30
CA HIS A 246 5.50 -14.50 -10.35
C HIS A 246 4.84 -13.56 -11.36
N GLN A 247 4.42 -12.40 -10.91
CA GLN A 247 3.83 -11.35 -11.73
C GLN A 247 4.80 -10.18 -11.85
N LEU A 248 5.12 -9.82 -13.08
CA LEU A 248 5.85 -8.61 -13.40
C LEU A 248 4.83 -7.50 -13.65
N LEU A 249 4.92 -6.42 -12.87
CA LEU A 249 3.98 -5.31 -12.93
C LEU A 249 4.58 -4.16 -13.72
N PRO A 250 4.11 -3.89 -14.95
CA PRO A 250 4.55 -2.73 -15.71
C PRO A 250 4.33 -1.44 -14.92
N PHE A 251 5.30 -0.53 -14.99
CA PHE A 251 5.19 0.75 -14.33
C PHE A 251 4.14 1.63 -15.03
N ASN A 252 3.16 2.09 -14.29
CA ASN A 252 2.15 3.02 -14.81
C ASN A 252 2.54 4.45 -14.43
N SER A 253 2.99 5.23 -15.42
CA SER A 253 3.43 6.62 -15.24
C SER A 253 2.30 7.59 -14.89
N VAL A 254 1.04 7.24 -15.10
CA VAL A 254 -0.11 8.10 -14.78
C VAL A 254 -0.24 8.37 -13.27
N SER A 255 0.23 7.43 -12.44
CA SER A 255 0.30 7.62 -10.97
C SER A 255 1.59 8.31 -10.52
N ALA A 256 2.49 8.62 -11.43
CA ALA A 256 3.86 9.05 -11.20
C ALA A 256 4.09 10.54 -11.41
N SER A 257 3.05 11.36 -11.46
CA SER A 257 3.19 12.82 -11.61
C SER A 257 4.07 13.47 -10.53
N ASN A 258 4.24 12.80 -9.39
CA ASN A 258 5.17 13.22 -8.32
C ASN A 258 6.54 12.51 -8.39
N LEU A 259 6.72 11.51 -9.26
CA LEU A 259 7.96 10.76 -9.38
C LEU A 259 9.05 11.53 -10.10
N ASP A 260 8.67 12.29 -11.12
CA ASP A 260 9.63 12.99 -11.98
C ASP A 260 10.51 13.97 -11.17
N GLU A 261 9.94 14.77 -10.28
CA GLU A 261 10.73 15.75 -9.52
C GLU A 261 11.56 15.13 -8.40
N ALA A 262 11.01 14.17 -7.66
CA ALA A 262 11.72 13.53 -6.55
C ALA A 262 12.83 12.56 -7.03
N VAL A 263 12.59 11.81 -8.10
CA VAL A 263 13.59 10.95 -8.73
C VAL A 263 14.64 11.78 -9.47
N PHE A 264 14.23 12.82 -10.19
CA PHE A 264 15.15 13.74 -10.87
C PHE A 264 16.02 14.54 -9.90
N ALA A 265 15.46 14.98 -8.77
CA ALA A 265 16.22 15.70 -7.75
C ALA A 265 17.27 14.82 -7.05
N ARG A 266 17.03 13.53 -6.93
CA ARG A 266 17.91 12.61 -6.19
C ARG A 266 18.90 11.85 -7.08
N TYR A 267 18.56 11.60 -8.36
CA TYR A 267 19.31 10.67 -9.23
C TYR A 267 19.61 11.20 -10.64
N GLY A 268 19.17 12.41 -10.98
CA GLY A 268 19.41 13.04 -12.31
C GLY A 268 18.39 12.60 -13.38
N ARG A 269 18.24 13.44 -14.43
CA ARG A 269 17.22 13.29 -15.50
C ARG A 269 17.41 12.11 -16.46
N GLY A 270 18.42 11.28 -16.27
CA GLY A 270 18.77 10.17 -17.17
C GLY A 270 18.11 8.83 -16.86
N VAL A 271 17.36 8.72 -15.74
CA VAL A 271 16.90 7.42 -15.22
C VAL A 271 15.46 7.06 -15.65
N VAL A 272 14.70 8.01 -16.19
CA VAL A 272 13.30 7.75 -16.61
C VAL A 272 13.17 8.04 -18.11
N ASP A 273 13.22 6.98 -18.92
CA ASP A 273 12.89 7.08 -20.35
C ASP A 273 11.35 7.12 -20.50
N LYS A 274 10.83 8.21 -21.09
CA LYS A 274 9.39 8.48 -21.28
C LYS A 274 8.72 7.60 -22.36
N ARG A 275 9.33 6.48 -22.76
CA ARG A 275 8.78 5.63 -23.81
C ARG A 275 8.24 4.32 -23.23
N TYR A 276 7.02 4.42 -22.63
CA TYR A 276 6.04 3.31 -22.65
C TYR A 276 4.65 3.87 -22.37
#